data_b62cc44129523043288e969921571dfb
#
_entry.id   b62cc44129523043288e969921571dfb
#
_cell.length_a   1.000
_cell.length_b   1.000
_cell.length_c   1.000
_cell.angle_alpha   90.00
_cell.angle_beta   90.00
_cell.angle_gamma   90.00
#
_symmetry.space_group_name_H-M   'P 1'
#
loop_
_entity.id
_entity.type
_entity.pdbx_description
1 polymer ?
#
loop_
_entity_poly.entity_id
_entity_poly.type
_entity_poly.pdbx_seq_one_letter_code
_entity_poly.pdbx_strand_id
1 'polypeptide(L)'
;MQEMTKPALTGIADRASFLINGKKYFSCLANALKEARRQIWIIGWNFNPEILLEPEDSGTILGDVLERAVQSNPDLKIRILVWALGPIYSDKSLKEFFGKTFPKSNRIQLRFAFQPVLLGCHHQKLVCVDDNVAFLGGIDLASRRWDTRGHGVRDQRRRDSEGLPYEPVHDLQVMVSGQAARAVSWIARQRWAAATGERHGHVAGVDDRGFRDDGSLSLSGIPFELAVSGPMKRAQADDNPGVVLTKRVIAAAKRHLYIETQYLASFNVADALAARLKEKEGPEIVIICAHGSHGLIEKMIMDANRDRIITKLKLADGFNRLRIFYPVIPDGKRQKSLFIHSKLLIADDNLVRIGSSNLNHRSENLDTECDILFEAQSAEHRRVIRNLRHSLLSEFLGCPSEMLDQLLEQGGSLIRAIAALDLGARGLKPLNSKSRKMTPVVGTALFDPVPPSRPPRLHRLAGRLRRMLRFG
;
A
#
# COMPACT_ATOMS: atom_id res chain seq x y z
N MET A 1 -29.42 -11.66 17.39
CA MET A 1 -28.73 -11.01 16.24
C MET A 1 -28.06 -9.76 16.80
N GLN A 2 -26.75 -9.81 17.12
CA GLN A 2 -26.03 -8.61 17.52
C GLN A 2 -25.95 -7.68 16.32
N GLU A 3 -26.52 -6.50 16.42
CA GLU A 3 -26.37 -5.44 15.44
C GLU A 3 -24.89 -5.15 15.22
N MET A 4 -24.44 -5.21 13.98
CA MET A 4 -23.06 -4.87 13.62
C MET A 4 -22.90 -3.35 13.70
N THR A 5 -22.60 -2.83 14.88
CA THR A 5 -22.26 -1.42 15.05
C THR A 5 -21.00 -1.12 14.23
N LYS A 6 -21.09 -0.15 13.33
CA LYS A 6 -19.96 0.34 12.54
C LYS A 6 -18.96 0.98 13.51
N PRO A 7 -17.70 0.48 13.62
CA PRO A 7 -16.69 1.15 14.41
C PRO A 7 -16.33 2.50 13.77
N ALA A 8 -15.85 3.42 14.57
CA ALA A 8 -15.26 4.64 14.05
C ALA A 8 -14.04 4.28 13.17
N LEU A 9 -13.92 4.95 12.02
CA LEU A 9 -12.73 4.82 11.15
C LEU A 9 -11.58 5.72 11.61
N THR A 10 -11.75 6.39 12.72
CA THR A 10 -10.76 7.19 13.47
C THR A 10 -10.72 6.72 14.90
N GLY A 11 -9.59 6.85 15.56
CA GLY A 11 -9.42 6.45 16.97
C GLY A 11 -7.96 6.41 17.38
N ILE A 12 -7.67 5.62 18.41
CA ILE A 12 -6.32 5.38 18.91
C ILE A 12 -5.95 3.92 18.62
N ALA A 13 -4.87 3.69 17.90
CA ALA A 13 -4.26 2.36 17.79
C ALA A 13 -3.47 2.09 19.08
N ASP A 14 -3.72 0.94 19.72
CA ASP A 14 -2.96 0.56 20.91
C ASP A 14 -1.48 0.39 20.54
N ARG A 15 -1.22 -0.32 19.42
CA ARG A 15 0.10 -0.42 18.82
C ARG A 15 -0.01 -0.38 17.28
N ALA A 16 1.05 0.15 16.64
CA ALA A 16 1.25 0.08 15.19
C ALA A 16 2.72 -0.18 14.90
N SER A 17 3.06 -1.17 14.08
CA SER A 17 4.43 -1.51 13.71
C SER A 17 4.61 -1.50 12.20
N PHE A 18 5.60 -0.76 11.70
CA PHE A 18 5.93 -0.72 10.28
C PHE A 18 6.84 -1.88 9.91
N LEU A 19 6.38 -2.69 8.97
CA LEU A 19 7.04 -3.92 8.53
C LEU A 19 7.63 -3.71 7.14
N ILE A 20 8.94 -3.47 7.10
CA ILE A 20 9.68 -3.22 5.86
C ILE A 20 10.01 -4.55 5.21
N ASN A 21 9.57 -4.73 3.97
CA ASN A 21 9.77 -5.89 3.11
C ASN A 21 9.07 -7.18 3.56
N GLY A 22 8.96 -8.11 2.63
CA GLY A 22 8.23 -9.34 2.81
C GLY A 22 8.76 -10.22 3.93
N LYS A 23 10.08 -10.29 4.14
CA LYS A 23 10.68 -11.06 5.24
C LYS A 23 10.09 -10.68 6.59
N LYS A 24 10.10 -9.37 6.92
CA LYS A 24 9.58 -8.88 8.20
C LYS A 24 8.08 -9.10 8.32
N TYR A 25 7.33 -8.78 7.25
CA TYR A 25 5.88 -8.96 7.24
C TYR A 25 5.49 -10.41 7.43
N PHE A 26 6.05 -11.34 6.65
CA PHE A 26 5.64 -12.74 6.68
C PHE A 26 6.02 -13.43 7.99
N SER A 27 7.13 -13.06 8.63
CA SER A 27 7.47 -13.58 9.96
C SER A 27 6.48 -13.09 11.02
N CYS A 28 6.14 -11.80 11.07
CA CYS A 28 5.12 -11.29 11.98
C CYS A 28 3.74 -11.92 11.72
N LEU A 29 3.39 -12.09 10.44
CA LEU A 29 2.16 -12.74 10.03
C LEU A 29 2.10 -14.22 10.47
N ALA A 30 3.16 -15.00 10.25
CA ALA A 30 3.24 -16.38 10.67
C ALA A 30 3.00 -16.52 12.17
N ASN A 31 3.57 -15.63 12.98
CA ASN A 31 3.33 -15.60 14.42
C ASN A 31 1.86 -15.29 14.76
N ALA A 32 1.27 -14.25 14.12
CA ALA A 32 -0.13 -13.90 14.36
C ALA A 32 -1.10 -15.03 13.97
N LEU A 33 -0.85 -15.70 12.84
CA LEU A 33 -1.67 -16.84 12.39
C LEU A 33 -1.58 -18.04 13.33
N LYS A 34 -0.41 -18.32 13.92
CA LYS A 34 -0.22 -19.40 14.92
C LYS A 34 -1.00 -19.12 16.22
N GLU A 35 -1.14 -17.87 16.61
CA GLU A 35 -1.85 -17.47 17.84
C GLU A 35 -3.37 -17.31 17.66
N ALA A 36 -3.89 -17.41 16.42
CA ALA A 36 -5.30 -17.22 16.11
C ALA A 36 -6.20 -18.25 16.80
N ARG A 37 -7.36 -17.82 17.33
CA ARG A 37 -8.27 -18.67 18.11
C ARG A 37 -9.70 -18.72 17.61
N ARG A 38 -10.22 -17.66 17.00
CA ARG A 38 -11.63 -17.53 16.63
C ARG A 38 -11.84 -17.29 15.15
N GLN A 39 -11.15 -16.29 14.58
CA GLN A 39 -11.35 -15.95 13.18
C GLN A 39 -10.10 -15.34 12.54
N ILE A 40 -9.87 -15.72 11.28
CA ILE A 40 -8.91 -15.06 10.40
C ILE A 40 -9.68 -14.57 9.16
N TRP A 41 -9.44 -13.32 8.78
CA TRP A 41 -9.91 -12.73 7.54
C TRP A 41 -8.73 -12.38 6.65
N ILE A 42 -8.77 -12.85 5.42
CA ILE A 42 -7.77 -12.51 4.39
C ILE A 42 -8.52 -11.90 3.22
N ILE A 43 -8.23 -10.64 2.90
CA ILE A 43 -8.81 -9.93 1.77
C ILE A 43 -7.67 -9.49 0.87
N GLY A 44 -7.66 -9.88 -0.41
CA GLY A 44 -6.55 -9.57 -1.30
C GLY A 44 -6.93 -9.45 -2.77
N TRP A 45 -6.00 -8.92 -3.54
CA TRP A 45 -6.06 -8.95 -5.00
C TRP A 45 -5.75 -10.35 -5.52
N ASN A 46 -4.80 -11.04 -4.87
CA ASN A 46 -4.39 -12.40 -5.15
C ASN A 46 -4.10 -13.16 -3.85
N PHE A 47 -4.14 -14.48 -3.90
CA PHE A 47 -3.82 -15.37 -2.79
C PHE A 47 -3.18 -16.65 -3.32
N ASN A 48 -2.05 -17.06 -2.73
CA ASN A 48 -1.41 -18.33 -3.04
C ASN A 48 -1.03 -19.06 -1.73
N PRO A 49 -1.66 -20.20 -1.41
CA PRO A 49 -1.37 -20.96 -0.19
C PRO A 49 0.03 -21.59 -0.17
N GLU A 50 0.68 -21.72 -1.32
CA GLU A 50 1.98 -22.39 -1.46
C GLU A 50 3.17 -21.44 -1.25
N ILE A 51 2.93 -20.15 -0.92
CA ILE A 51 4.03 -19.22 -0.65
C ILE A 51 4.78 -19.61 0.62
N LEU A 52 6.09 -19.46 0.56
CA LEU A 52 6.98 -19.58 1.71
C LEU A 52 6.94 -18.27 2.50
N LEU A 53 6.52 -18.36 3.78
CA LEU A 53 6.55 -17.21 4.69
C LEU A 53 7.95 -17.00 5.27
N GLU A 54 8.64 -18.07 5.62
CA GLU A 54 9.98 -18.08 6.22
C GLU A 54 10.89 -19.06 5.45
N PRO A 55 11.46 -18.64 4.30
CA PRO A 55 12.30 -19.52 3.49
C PRO A 55 13.61 -19.97 4.19
N GLU A 56 13.99 -19.31 5.28
CA GLU A 56 15.19 -19.61 6.08
C GLU A 56 14.99 -20.81 7.00
N ASP A 57 13.76 -20.99 7.51
CA ASP A 57 13.43 -22.00 8.52
C ASP A 57 12.68 -23.19 7.89
N SER A 58 13.37 -24.00 7.08
CA SER A 58 12.81 -25.22 6.48
C SER A 58 11.46 -25.08 5.74
N GLY A 59 11.13 -23.87 5.29
CA GLY A 59 10.01 -23.64 4.39
C GLY A 59 8.63 -23.63 5.05
N THR A 60 8.36 -22.67 5.95
CA THR A 60 7.01 -22.44 6.48
C THR A 60 6.07 -22.03 5.35
N ILE A 61 5.22 -22.95 4.88
CA ILE A 61 4.21 -22.72 3.82
C ILE A 61 2.95 -22.13 4.43
N LEU A 62 2.38 -21.10 3.81
CA LEU A 62 1.18 -20.40 4.30
C LEU A 62 0.00 -21.39 4.49
N GLY A 63 -0.27 -22.25 3.51
CA GLY A 63 -1.35 -23.23 3.58
C GLY A 63 -1.23 -24.15 4.78
N ASP A 64 -0.02 -24.65 5.07
CA ASP A 64 0.25 -25.51 6.23
C ASP A 64 0.06 -24.76 7.56
N VAL A 65 0.41 -23.48 7.60
CA VAL A 65 0.16 -22.65 8.80
C VAL A 65 -1.33 -22.51 9.05
N LEU A 66 -2.12 -22.24 8.01
CA LEU A 66 -3.58 -22.11 8.12
C LEU A 66 -4.24 -23.43 8.51
N GLU A 67 -3.81 -24.56 7.94
CA GLU A 67 -4.31 -25.89 8.31
C GLU A 67 -3.99 -26.24 9.77
N ARG A 68 -2.74 -26.06 10.19
CA ARG A 68 -2.34 -26.28 11.59
C ARG A 68 -3.10 -25.42 12.56
N ALA A 69 -3.34 -24.14 12.21
CA ALA A 69 -4.10 -23.23 13.06
C ALA A 69 -5.54 -23.73 13.30
N VAL A 70 -6.26 -24.20 12.27
CA VAL A 70 -7.62 -24.76 12.45
C VAL A 70 -7.63 -26.14 13.10
N GLN A 71 -6.58 -26.94 12.94
CA GLN A 71 -6.44 -28.21 13.64
C GLN A 71 -6.24 -28.02 15.15
N SER A 72 -5.40 -27.05 15.52
CA SER A 72 -5.09 -26.72 16.92
C SER A 72 -6.24 -26.01 17.65
N ASN A 73 -7.11 -25.32 16.91
CA ASN A 73 -8.21 -24.52 17.48
C ASN A 73 -9.55 -24.90 16.82
N PRO A 74 -10.40 -25.71 17.49
CA PRO A 74 -11.68 -26.22 16.95
C PRO A 74 -12.66 -25.09 16.56
N ASP A 75 -12.62 -23.96 17.25
CA ASP A 75 -13.50 -22.80 17.01
C ASP A 75 -13.02 -21.88 15.91
N LEU A 76 -11.77 -22.02 15.45
CA LEU A 76 -11.19 -21.13 14.47
C LEU A 76 -11.83 -21.31 13.09
N LYS A 77 -12.25 -20.19 12.50
CA LYS A 77 -12.76 -20.10 11.12
C LYS A 77 -11.92 -19.13 10.30
N ILE A 78 -11.50 -19.54 9.13
CA ILE A 78 -10.68 -18.74 8.21
C ILE A 78 -11.50 -18.38 6.97
N ARG A 79 -11.54 -17.12 6.60
CA ARG A 79 -12.27 -16.62 5.43
C ARG A 79 -11.33 -15.85 4.53
N ILE A 80 -11.23 -16.27 3.29
CA ILE A 80 -10.33 -15.75 2.28
C ILE A 80 -11.17 -15.20 1.13
N LEU A 81 -11.10 -13.92 0.86
CA LEU A 81 -11.79 -13.24 -0.23
C LEU A 81 -10.78 -12.66 -1.20
N VAL A 82 -10.86 -13.09 -2.44
CA VAL A 82 -9.92 -12.72 -3.50
C VAL A 82 -10.66 -12.13 -4.69
N TRP A 83 -10.05 -11.23 -5.41
CA TRP A 83 -10.61 -10.70 -6.65
C TRP A 83 -10.73 -11.78 -7.72
N ALA A 84 -11.94 -11.95 -8.27
CA ALA A 84 -12.27 -13.06 -9.17
C ALA A 84 -11.47 -13.08 -10.48
N LEU A 85 -11.03 -11.92 -10.96
CA LEU A 85 -10.23 -11.81 -12.18
C LEU A 85 -8.71 -11.73 -11.91
N GLY A 86 -8.29 -11.74 -10.64
CA GLY A 86 -6.87 -11.70 -10.24
C GLY A 86 -6.00 -12.72 -10.97
N PRO A 87 -6.40 -14.00 -11.07
CA PRO A 87 -5.66 -15.03 -11.80
C PRO A 87 -5.45 -14.71 -13.29
N ILE A 88 -6.44 -14.12 -13.95
CA ILE A 88 -6.38 -13.79 -15.39
C ILE A 88 -5.38 -12.66 -15.66
N TYR A 89 -5.27 -11.70 -14.73
CA TYR A 89 -4.37 -10.54 -14.86
C TYR A 89 -2.96 -10.78 -14.32
N SER A 90 -2.72 -11.89 -13.61
CA SER A 90 -1.43 -12.15 -12.94
C SER A 90 -0.44 -12.97 -13.77
N ASP A 91 -0.61 -13.17 -15.07
CA ASP A 91 0.19 -14.06 -15.94
C ASP A 91 0.29 -15.51 -15.42
N LYS A 92 -0.55 -15.88 -14.46
CA LYS A 92 -0.53 -17.16 -13.77
C LYS A 92 -1.69 -18.03 -14.24
N SER A 93 -1.39 -19.31 -14.43
CA SER A 93 -2.43 -20.27 -14.83
C SER A 93 -3.45 -20.43 -13.72
N LEU A 94 -4.72 -20.67 -14.06
CA LEU A 94 -5.77 -21.09 -13.12
C LEU A 94 -5.33 -22.30 -12.27
N LYS A 95 -4.38 -23.12 -12.76
CA LYS A 95 -3.77 -24.25 -12.03
C LYS A 95 -3.00 -23.80 -10.78
N GLU A 96 -2.33 -22.65 -10.80
CA GLU A 96 -1.65 -22.11 -9.59
C GLU A 96 -2.64 -21.64 -8.54
N PHE A 97 -3.83 -21.20 -8.97
CA PHE A 97 -4.88 -20.73 -8.09
C PHE A 97 -5.67 -21.86 -7.43
N PHE A 98 -5.85 -22.97 -8.16
CA PHE A 98 -6.50 -24.20 -7.70
C PHE A 98 -5.46 -25.28 -7.39
N GLY A 99 -4.21 -24.90 -7.08
CA GLY A 99 -3.08 -25.77 -6.82
C GLY A 99 -3.42 -26.95 -5.91
N LYS A 100 -2.59 -27.97 -5.94
CA LYS A 100 -2.80 -29.28 -5.27
C LYS A 100 -3.01 -29.18 -3.75
N THR A 101 -2.78 -28.05 -3.13
CA THR A 101 -2.63 -27.84 -1.69
C THR A 101 -3.56 -26.78 -1.08
N PHE A 102 -4.75 -26.51 -1.66
CA PHE A 102 -5.70 -25.70 -0.90
C PHE A 102 -6.15 -26.44 0.35
N PRO A 103 -6.12 -25.80 1.54
CA PRO A 103 -6.50 -26.44 2.81
C PRO A 103 -7.85 -27.14 2.73
N LYS A 104 -7.90 -28.44 3.11
CA LYS A 104 -9.09 -29.28 2.96
C LYS A 104 -10.15 -29.11 4.06
N SER A 105 -9.88 -28.28 5.07
CA SER A 105 -10.81 -28.07 6.18
C SER A 105 -12.03 -27.27 5.75
N ASN A 106 -13.24 -27.73 6.09
CA ASN A 106 -14.50 -27.01 5.91
C ASN A 106 -14.57 -25.67 6.68
N ARG A 107 -13.64 -25.45 7.61
CA ARG A 107 -13.48 -24.22 8.38
C ARG A 107 -12.62 -23.16 7.66
N ILE A 108 -12.02 -23.51 6.52
CA ILE A 108 -11.28 -22.61 5.66
C ILE A 108 -12.11 -22.37 4.40
N GLN A 109 -12.61 -21.16 4.23
CA GLN A 109 -13.49 -20.80 3.13
C GLN A 109 -12.79 -19.81 2.19
N LEU A 110 -12.68 -20.17 0.92
CA LEU A 110 -12.25 -19.27 -0.15
C LEU A 110 -13.47 -18.80 -0.94
N ARG A 111 -13.58 -17.51 -1.18
CA ARG A 111 -14.62 -16.90 -2.04
C ARG A 111 -13.96 -15.91 -3.01
N PHE A 112 -14.62 -15.75 -4.14
CA PHE A 112 -14.20 -14.82 -5.18
C PHE A 112 -15.15 -13.64 -5.23
N ALA A 113 -14.59 -12.43 -5.23
CA ALA A 113 -15.34 -11.20 -5.28
C ALA A 113 -15.29 -10.58 -6.68
N PHE A 114 -16.45 -10.34 -7.26
CA PHE A 114 -16.59 -9.54 -8.47
C PHE A 114 -16.85 -8.08 -8.11
N GLN A 115 -16.24 -7.16 -8.87
CA GLN A 115 -16.57 -5.75 -8.73
C GLN A 115 -17.77 -5.40 -9.60
N PRO A 116 -18.68 -4.54 -9.11
CA PRO A 116 -19.85 -4.12 -9.90
C PRO A 116 -19.48 -3.20 -11.07
N VAL A 117 -18.24 -2.70 -11.10
CA VAL A 117 -17.72 -1.83 -12.16
C VAL A 117 -16.74 -2.63 -12.99
N LEU A 118 -16.95 -2.60 -14.30
CA LEU A 118 -16.06 -3.25 -15.27
C LEU A 118 -14.62 -2.75 -15.08
N LEU A 119 -13.66 -3.67 -15.04
CA LEU A 119 -12.24 -3.44 -14.80
C LEU A 119 -11.84 -2.97 -13.39
N GLY A 120 -12.77 -2.79 -12.47
CA GLY A 120 -12.46 -2.54 -11.05
C GLY A 120 -11.93 -3.81 -10.38
N CYS A 121 -10.98 -3.66 -9.45
CA CYS A 121 -10.43 -4.79 -8.71
C CYS A 121 -10.55 -4.61 -7.18
N HIS A 122 -10.43 -5.73 -6.45
CA HIS A 122 -10.15 -5.71 -5.02
C HIS A 122 -8.65 -5.52 -4.83
N HIS A 123 -8.22 -4.28 -4.57
CA HIS A 123 -6.80 -3.98 -4.44
C HIS A 123 -6.34 -3.85 -2.98
N GLN A 124 -7.24 -3.93 -2.01
CA GLN A 124 -6.90 -4.01 -0.58
C GLN A 124 -6.11 -5.26 -0.26
N LYS A 125 -5.17 -5.16 0.68
CA LYS A 125 -4.42 -6.28 1.24
C LYS A 125 -4.58 -6.22 2.75
N LEU A 126 -5.54 -7.02 3.26
CA LEU A 126 -5.89 -7.05 4.67
C LEU A 126 -5.75 -8.47 5.20
N VAL A 127 -5.10 -8.63 6.34
CA VAL A 127 -5.17 -9.84 7.14
C VAL A 127 -5.56 -9.44 8.55
N CYS A 128 -6.63 -10.05 9.09
CA CYS A 128 -7.13 -9.73 10.42
C CYS A 128 -7.25 -11.01 11.23
N VAL A 129 -6.74 -10.97 12.44
CA VAL A 129 -6.73 -12.10 13.37
C VAL A 129 -7.48 -11.70 14.64
N ASP A 130 -8.56 -12.40 14.93
CA ASP A 130 -9.37 -12.30 16.16
C ASP A 130 -9.83 -10.87 16.51
N ASP A 131 -9.96 -10.00 15.55
CA ASP A 131 -10.27 -8.56 15.70
C ASP A 131 -9.26 -7.76 16.55
N ASN A 132 -8.15 -8.35 16.94
CA ASN A 132 -7.15 -7.74 17.82
C ASN A 132 -5.83 -7.42 17.13
N VAL A 133 -5.48 -8.15 16.06
CA VAL A 133 -4.32 -7.88 15.24
C VAL A 133 -4.76 -7.78 13.79
N ALA A 134 -4.32 -6.74 13.09
CA ALA A 134 -4.59 -6.61 11.67
C ALA A 134 -3.35 -6.11 10.92
N PHE A 135 -3.23 -6.53 9.67
CA PHE A 135 -2.19 -6.12 8.74
C PHE A 135 -2.83 -5.44 7.53
N LEU A 136 -2.26 -4.31 7.10
CA LEU A 136 -2.66 -3.62 5.87
C LEU A 136 -1.46 -2.93 5.22
N GLY A 137 -1.47 -2.81 3.89
CA GLY A 137 -0.37 -2.20 3.13
C GLY A 137 -0.32 -2.64 1.68
N GLY A 138 0.89 -2.76 1.12
CA GLY A 138 1.12 -3.09 -0.29
C GLY A 138 1.25 -4.59 -0.59
N ILE A 139 1.53 -5.44 0.42
CA ILE A 139 1.95 -6.83 0.23
C ILE A 139 0.76 -7.80 0.23
N ASP A 140 0.45 -8.40 -0.94
CA ASP A 140 -0.48 -9.52 -1.04
C ASP A 140 0.13 -10.83 -0.51
N LEU A 141 -0.73 -11.76 -0.08
CA LEU A 141 -0.34 -13.16 0.17
C LEU A 141 -0.25 -13.94 -1.14
N ALA A 142 0.70 -13.55 -1.97
CA ALA A 142 0.91 -14.07 -3.31
C ALA A 142 2.41 -14.32 -3.57
N SER A 143 2.72 -15.09 -4.60
CA SER A 143 4.10 -15.33 -5.01
C SER A 143 4.85 -14.02 -5.32
N ARG A 144 6.18 -14.06 -5.17
CA ARG A 144 7.10 -12.97 -5.52
C ARG A 144 6.91 -11.69 -4.69
N ARG A 145 6.62 -11.88 -3.37
CA ARG A 145 6.48 -10.78 -2.40
C ARG A 145 7.50 -10.82 -1.26
N TRP A 146 8.15 -11.96 -1.03
CA TRP A 146 9.17 -12.08 -0.02
C TRP A 146 10.47 -11.46 -0.52
N ASP A 147 11.09 -10.60 0.26
CA ASP A 147 12.45 -10.11 0.08
C ASP A 147 13.00 -9.60 1.41
N THR A 148 14.31 -9.44 1.48
CA THR A 148 15.04 -8.88 2.61
C THR A 148 15.45 -7.43 2.35
N ARG A 149 15.85 -6.70 3.37
CA ARG A 149 16.42 -5.35 3.23
C ARG A 149 17.71 -5.30 2.38
N GLY A 150 18.42 -6.41 2.30
CA GLY A 150 19.60 -6.53 1.47
C GLY A 150 19.32 -6.54 -0.03
N HIS A 151 18.15 -6.96 -0.47
CA HIS A 151 17.75 -7.05 -1.88
C HIS A 151 18.80 -7.71 -2.80
N GLY A 152 19.56 -8.67 -2.27
CA GLY A 152 20.62 -9.32 -3.05
C GLY A 152 20.07 -9.87 -4.37
N VAL A 153 20.65 -9.48 -5.51
CA VAL A 153 20.12 -9.88 -6.84
C VAL A 153 20.02 -11.40 -6.99
N ARG A 154 20.97 -12.14 -6.40
CA ARG A 154 21.07 -13.60 -6.48
C ARG A 154 20.70 -14.28 -5.16
N ASP A 155 19.76 -13.73 -4.38
CA ASP A 155 19.31 -14.36 -3.14
C ASP A 155 18.58 -15.68 -3.45
N GLN A 156 19.18 -16.81 -3.06
CA GLN A 156 18.64 -18.15 -3.34
C GLN A 156 17.32 -18.44 -2.61
N ARG A 157 16.99 -17.69 -1.57
CA ARG A 157 15.77 -17.81 -0.80
C ARG A 157 14.56 -17.20 -1.54
N ARG A 158 14.82 -16.27 -2.46
CA ARG A 158 13.79 -15.57 -3.22
C ARG A 158 13.35 -16.42 -4.42
N ARG A 159 12.46 -17.38 -4.12
CA ARG A 159 11.85 -18.30 -5.09
C ARG A 159 10.32 -18.26 -4.97
N ASP A 160 9.64 -18.38 -6.09
CA ASP A 160 8.20 -18.53 -6.12
C ASP A 160 7.77 -19.97 -5.77
N SER A 161 6.46 -20.24 -5.76
CA SER A 161 5.90 -21.56 -5.44
C SER A 161 6.31 -22.68 -6.41
N GLU A 162 6.83 -22.34 -7.58
CA GLU A 162 7.38 -23.29 -8.56
C GLU A 162 8.90 -23.45 -8.43
N GLY A 163 9.51 -22.80 -7.44
CA GLY A 163 10.96 -22.80 -7.21
C GLY A 163 11.72 -21.87 -8.15
N LEU A 164 11.05 -21.05 -8.97
CA LEU A 164 11.71 -20.13 -9.89
C LEU A 164 12.17 -18.85 -9.17
N PRO A 165 13.41 -18.40 -9.43
CA PRO A 165 13.90 -17.15 -8.87
C PRO A 165 13.14 -15.95 -9.44
N TYR A 166 12.96 -14.90 -8.66
CA TYR A 166 12.35 -13.65 -9.10
C TYR A 166 13.14 -12.43 -8.64
N GLU A 167 12.81 -11.30 -9.26
CA GLU A 167 13.49 -10.04 -9.06
C GLU A 167 13.29 -9.45 -7.67
N PRO A 168 14.26 -8.70 -7.14
CA PRO A 168 14.15 -7.98 -5.89
C PRO A 168 12.94 -7.03 -5.88
N VAL A 169 12.24 -7.00 -4.74
CA VAL A 169 11.06 -6.18 -4.54
C VAL A 169 11.09 -5.48 -3.18
N HIS A 170 10.79 -4.18 -3.17
CA HIS A 170 10.59 -3.40 -1.96
C HIS A 170 9.10 -3.08 -1.78
N ASP A 171 8.57 -3.39 -0.60
CA ASP A 171 7.19 -3.08 -0.24
C ASP A 171 7.05 -2.95 1.28
N LEU A 172 5.94 -2.37 1.73
CA LEU A 172 5.66 -2.15 3.15
C LEU A 172 4.28 -2.68 3.56
N GLN A 173 4.23 -3.12 4.82
CA GLN A 173 3.00 -3.44 5.51
C GLN A 173 3.01 -2.73 6.87
N VAL A 174 1.84 -2.51 7.47
CA VAL A 174 1.72 -2.11 8.87
C VAL A 174 0.87 -3.14 9.61
N MET A 175 1.33 -3.51 10.81
CA MET A 175 0.60 -4.32 11.76
C MET A 175 0.02 -3.40 12.84
N VAL A 176 -1.26 -3.55 13.15
CA VAL A 176 -1.98 -2.70 14.11
C VAL A 176 -2.74 -3.55 15.14
N SER A 177 -2.93 -3.02 16.35
CA SER A 177 -3.77 -3.64 17.38
C SER A 177 -4.83 -2.67 17.94
N GLY A 178 -5.70 -3.18 18.79
CA GLY A 178 -6.73 -2.40 19.47
C GLY A 178 -7.83 -1.88 18.55
N GLN A 179 -8.21 -0.60 18.69
CA GLN A 179 -9.30 -0.01 17.90
C GLN A 179 -9.01 -0.05 16.39
N ALA A 180 -7.76 0.15 15.98
CA ALA A 180 -7.37 0.10 14.58
C ALA A 180 -7.58 -1.31 13.99
N ALA A 181 -7.17 -2.36 14.68
CA ALA A 181 -7.39 -3.74 14.24
C ALA A 181 -8.88 -4.07 14.13
N ARG A 182 -9.72 -3.65 15.10
CA ARG A 182 -11.17 -3.82 15.05
C ARG A 182 -11.80 -3.12 13.84
N ALA A 183 -11.35 -1.91 13.52
CA ALA A 183 -11.84 -1.16 12.37
C ALA A 183 -11.44 -1.84 11.04
N VAL A 184 -10.19 -2.30 10.90
CA VAL A 184 -9.74 -3.05 9.72
C VAL A 184 -10.51 -4.38 9.57
N SER A 185 -10.71 -5.10 10.68
CA SER A 185 -11.50 -6.36 10.69
C SER A 185 -12.96 -6.12 10.30
N TRP A 186 -13.54 -4.99 10.71
CA TRP A 186 -14.89 -4.62 10.27
C TRP A 186 -14.93 -4.39 8.75
N ILE A 187 -13.92 -3.72 8.18
CA ILE A 187 -13.81 -3.52 6.72
C ILE A 187 -13.74 -4.88 6.01
N ALA A 188 -12.93 -5.82 6.50
CA ALA A 188 -12.83 -7.16 5.94
C ALA A 188 -14.17 -7.89 5.95
N ARG A 189 -14.92 -7.84 7.07
CA ARG A 189 -16.28 -8.39 7.18
C ARG A 189 -17.27 -7.74 6.22
N GLN A 190 -17.21 -6.42 6.02
CA GLN A 190 -18.07 -5.72 5.05
C GLN A 190 -17.77 -6.17 3.61
N ARG A 191 -16.50 -6.37 3.26
CA ARG A 191 -16.12 -6.89 1.94
C ARG A 191 -16.64 -8.32 1.72
N TRP A 192 -16.52 -9.17 2.74
CA TRP A 192 -17.09 -10.52 2.70
C TRP A 192 -18.60 -10.49 2.54
N ALA A 193 -19.30 -9.72 3.37
CA ALA A 193 -20.75 -9.60 3.31
C ALA A 193 -21.25 -9.06 1.96
N ALA A 194 -20.52 -8.10 1.38
CA ALA A 194 -20.87 -7.58 0.04
C ALA A 194 -20.67 -8.62 -1.08
N ALA A 195 -19.72 -9.53 -0.94
CA ALA A 195 -19.45 -10.57 -1.93
C ALA A 195 -20.32 -11.82 -1.77
N THR A 196 -20.73 -12.18 -0.55
CA THR A 196 -21.36 -13.47 -0.24
C THR A 196 -22.78 -13.35 0.30
N GLY A 197 -23.19 -12.17 0.77
CA GLY A 197 -24.42 -11.96 1.54
C GLY A 197 -24.32 -12.39 3.02
N GLU A 198 -23.26 -13.10 3.42
CA GLU A 198 -23.07 -13.59 4.78
C GLU A 198 -22.56 -12.48 5.71
N ARG A 199 -23.21 -12.28 6.85
CA ARG A 199 -22.81 -11.30 7.87
C ARG A 199 -22.22 -11.97 9.09
N HIS A 200 -21.08 -11.47 9.56
CA HIS A 200 -20.36 -11.99 10.71
C HIS A 200 -20.13 -10.89 11.75
N GLY A 201 -20.32 -11.26 13.04
CA GLY A 201 -20.12 -10.36 14.17
C GLY A 201 -18.67 -10.14 14.55
N HIS A 202 -18.47 -9.21 15.46
CA HIS A 202 -17.20 -8.96 16.15
C HIS A 202 -16.92 -10.11 17.14
N VAL A 203 -15.64 -10.45 17.31
CA VAL A 203 -15.15 -11.39 18.34
C VAL A 203 -14.55 -10.58 19.48
N ALA A 204 -15.12 -10.77 20.67
CA ALA A 204 -14.62 -10.14 21.90
C ALA A 204 -13.76 -11.09 22.72
N GLY A 205 -12.95 -10.53 23.61
CA GLY A 205 -12.24 -11.27 24.66
C GLY A 205 -10.99 -12.03 24.24
N VAL A 206 -10.45 -11.75 23.04
CA VAL A 206 -9.14 -12.25 22.63
C VAL A 206 -8.10 -11.16 22.83
N ASP A 207 -6.93 -11.50 23.35
CA ASP A 207 -5.81 -10.59 23.53
C ASP A 207 -5.00 -10.41 22.23
N ASP A 208 -4.03 -9.51 22.25
CA ASP A 208 -3.18 -9.20 21.09
C ASP A 208 -1.86 -10.00 21.07
N ARG A 209 -1.84 -11.22 21.62
CA ARG A 209 -0.64 -12.10 21.68
C ARG A 209 0.02 -12.29 20.32
N GLY A 210 -0.76 -12.29 19.26
CA GLY A 210 -0.25 -12.37 17.89
C GLY A 210 0.48 -11.11 17.41
N PHE A 211 0.43 -10.01 18.17
CA PHE A 211 1.19 -8.80 17.84
C PHE A 211 2.63 -8.93 18.35
N ARG A 212 3.50 -9.54 17.55
CA ARG A 212 4.92 -9.72 17.88
C ARG A 212 5.80 -9.08 16.83
N ASP A 213 6.64 -8.15 17.25
CA ASP A 213 7.71 -7.55 16.46
C ASP A 213 8.93 -7.25 17.34
N ASP A 214 9.98 -6.68 16.77
CA ASP A 214 11.19 -6.27 17.52
C ASP A 214 11.08 -4.89 18.16
N GLY A 215 9.96 -4.19 17.98
CA GLY A 215 9.71 -2.85 18.54
C GLY A 215 10.48 -1.70 17.88
N SER A 216 11.38 -1.97 16.92
CA SER A 216 12.28 -0.97 16.35
C SER A 216 11.55 0.18 15.62
N LEU A 217 10.42 -0.11 14.99
CA LEU A 217 9.58 0.84 14.24
C LEU A 217 8.12 0.78 14.70
N SER A 218 7.91 0.75 16.02
CA SER A 218 6.59 0.63 16.64
C SER A 218 6.15 1.89 17.33
N LEU A 219 4.88 2.21 17.17
CA LEU A 219 4.14 3.30 17.78
C LEU A 219 3.15 2.73 18.80
N SER A 220 2.95 3.39 19.92
CA SER A 220 1.99 3.01 20.97
C SER A 220 1.04 4.18 21.24
N GLY A 221 -0.27 3.91 21.38
CA GLY A 221 -1.25 4.94 21.71
C GLY A 221 -1.34 6.04 20.65
N ILE A 222 -1.25 5.70 19.37
CA ILE A 222 -1.20 6.68 18.30
C ILE A 222 -2.57 6.88 17.63
N PRO A 223 -3.01 8.14 17.42
CA PRO A 223 -4.19 8.44 16.62
C PRO A 223 -4.08 7.89 15.20
N PHE A 224 -5.16 7.29 14.73
CA PHE A 224 -5.27 6.81 13.36
C PHE A 224 -6.54 7.28 12.66
N GLU A 225 -6.48 7.31 11.34
CA GLU A 225 -7.63 7.50 10.44
C GLU A 225 -7.53 6.50 9.29
N LEU A 226 -8.61 5.76 9.02
CA LEU A 226 -8.73 4.82 7.90
C LEU A 226 -9.49 5.47 6.74
N ALA A 227 -8.89 5.45 5.57
CA ALA A 227 -9.53 5.78 4.32
C ALA A 227 -9.87 4.50 3.55
N VAL A 228 -11.14 4.27 3.29
CA VAL A 228 -11.64 3.09 2.57
C VAL A 228 -12.28 3.54 1.28
N SER A 229 -11.68 3.16 0.16
CA SER A 229 -12.17 3.47 -1.18
C SER A 229 -12.87 2.29 -1.81
N GLY A 230 -13.69 2.58 -2.79
CA GLY A 230 -14.36 1.57 -3.61
C GLY A 230 -14.89 2.18 -4.89
N PRO A 231 -15.39 1.36 -5.82
CA PRO A 231 -15.88 1.85 -7.10
C PRO A 231 -17.02 2.85 -6.88
N MET A 232 -16.80 4.07 -7.33
CA MET A 232 -17.71 5.18 -7.11
C MET A 232 -18.59 5.37 -8.34
N LYS A 233 -19.86 5.07 -8.24
CA LYS A 233 -20.80 5.17 -9.38
C LYS A 233 -20.96 6.59 -9.94
N ARG A 234 -20.65 7.66 -9.19
CA ARG A 234 -20.79 9.07 -9.60
C ARG A 234 -19.98 10.09 -8.78
N ALA A 235 -19.03 9.68 -7.97
CA ALA A 235 -18.29 10.63 -7.16
C ALA A 235 -17.13 11.25 -7.94
N GLN A 236 -16.79 12.47 -7.56
CA GLN A 236 -15.60 13.15 -8.05
C GLN A 236 -14.41 12.57 -7.29
N ALA A 237 -13.24 12.51 -7.91
CA ALA A 237 -12.02 12.05 -7.24
C ALA A 237 -11.73 12.81 -5.95
N ASP A 238 -12.14 14.07 -5.87
CA ASP A 238 -12.00 14.90 -4.67
C ASP A 238 -12.82 14.38 -3.46
N ASP A 239 -13.83 13.55 -3.68
CA ASP A 239 -14.65 12.94 -2.63
C ASP A 239 -14.14 11.54 -2.23
N ASN A 240 -13.11 11.00 -2.93
CA ASN A 240 -12.52 9.71 -2.57
C ASN A 240 -11.70 9.85 -1.27
N PRO A 241 -12.00 9.05 -0.22
CA PRO A 241 -11.32 9.17 1.06
C PRO A 241 -9.79 9.01 0.98
N GLY A 242 -9.28 8.12 0.11
CA GLY A 242 -7.85 7.93 -0.09
C GLY A 242 -7.17 9.15 -0.73
N VAL A 243 -7.85 9.82 -1.68
CA VAL A 243 -7.37 11.07 -2.30
C VAL A 243 -7.39 12.22 -1.30
N VAL A 244 -8.48 12.36 -0.54
CA VAL A 244 -8.60 13.38 0.52
C VAL A 244 -7.46 13.22 1.53
N LEU A 245 -7.23 11.99 2.00
CA LEU A 245 -6.16 11.69 2.96
C LEU A 245 -4.77 12.00 2.37
N THR A 246 -4.52 11.63 1.11
CA THR A 246 -3.28 11.92 0.40
C THR A 246 -3.02 13.43 0.28
N LYS A 247 -4.04 14.20 -0.15
CA LYS A 247 -3.95 15.67 -0.26
C LYS A 247 -3.71 16.32 1.09
N ARG A 248 -4.33 15.80 2.17
CA ARG A 248 -4.09 16.28 3.54
C ARG A 248 -2.63 16.10 3.97
N VAL A 249 -2.02 14.93 3.71
CA VAL A 249 -0.62 14.68 4.02
C VAL A 249 0.30 15.63 3.21
N ILE A 250 0.04 15.81 1.92
CA ILE A 250 0.80 16.74 1.06
C ILE A 250 0.71 18.18 1.57
N ALA A 251 -0.49 18.63 1.94
CA ALA A 251 -0.72 19.98 2.44
C ALA A 251 -0.07 20.24 3.80
N ALA A 252 0.03 19.22 4.65
CA ALA A 252 0.60 19.32 6.00
C ALA A 252 2.13 19.42 6.03
N ALA A 253 2.83 18.98 4.97
CA ALA A 253 4.29 19.01 4.91
C ALA A 253 4.83 20.44 4.95
N LYS A 254 5.75 20.72 5.87
CA LYS A 254 6.40 22.04 6.03
C LYS A 254 7.87 22.01 5.61
N ARG A 255 8.59 20.93 5.91
CA ARG A 255 10.02 20.78 5.67
C ARG A 255 10.32 19.72 4.63
N HIS A 256 9.78 18.51 4.84
CA HIS A 256 10.06 17.35 4.00
C HIS A 256 8.78 16.58 3.70
N LEU A 257 8.58 16.24 2.44
CA LEU A 257 7.60 15.27 1.99
C LEU A 257 8.33 14.11 1.32
N TYR A 258 8.28 12.94 1.97
CA TYR A 258 8.85 11.71 1.45
C TYR A 258 7.73 10.79 0.93
N ILE A 259 7.87 10.30 -0.29
CA ILE A 259 6.86 9.48 -0.97
C ILE A 259 7.52 8.23 -1.54
N GLU A 260 6.94 7.07 -1.27
CA GLU A 260 7.19 5.85 -2.03
C GLU A 260 5.94 5.42 -2.78
N THR A 261 6.06 5.12 -4.05
CA THR A 261 4.92 4.72 -4.87
C THR A 261 5.33 3.82 -6.04
N GLN A 262 4.53 2.81 -6.31
CA GLN A 262 4.68 1.99 -7.52
C GLN A 262 4.38 2.82 -8.78
N TYR A 263 3.29 3.57 -8.76
CA TYR A 263 2.85 4.41 -9.89
C TYR A 263 2.76 5.87 -9.48
N LEU A 264 3.31 6.75 -10.29
CA LEU A 264 3.14 8.20 -10.19
C LEU A 264 2.32 8.66 -11.41
N ALA A 265 1.01 8.39 -11.40
CA ALA A 265 0.13 8.56 -12.55
C ALA A 265 -1.16 9.34 -12.23
N SER A 266 -1.36 9.81 -10.98
CA SER A 266 -2.48 10.64 -10.56
C SER A 266 -2.22 12.12 -10.85
N PHE A 267 -3.04 12.72 -11.71
CA PHE A 267 -2.98 14.18 -11.97
C PHE A 267 -3.49 14.99 -10.79
N ASN A 268 -4.45 14.47 -9.99
CA ASN A 268 -4.94 15.12 -8.79
C ASN A 268 -3.84 15.27 -7.73
N VAL A 269 -3.04 14.23 -7.54
CA VAL A 269 -1.89 14.26 -6.64
C VAL A 269 -0.79 15.16 -7.21
N ALA A 270 -0.55 15.10 -8.52
CA ALA A 270 0.43 15.96 -9.18
C ALA A 270 0.07 17.44 -9.07
N ASP A 271 -1.21 17.80 -9.12
CA ASP A 271 -1.66 19.19 -8.92
C ASP A 271 -1.39 19.66 -7.49
N ALA A 272 -1.67 18.82 -6.49
CA ALA A 272 -1.37 19.13 -5.09
C ALA A 272 0.14 19.31 -4.85
N LEU A 273 0.98 18.42 -5.40
CA LEU A 273 2.45 18.53 -5.31
C LEU A 273 2.98 19.76 -6.02
N ALA A 274 2.46 20.05 -7.23
CA ALA A 274 2.86 21.23 -8.00
C ALA A 274 2.50 22.55 -7.28
N ALA A 275 1.37 22.59 -6.56
CA ALA A 275 1.00 23.74 -5.74
C ALA A 275 2.05 23.99 -4.64
N ARG A 276 2.48 22.92 -3.93
CA ARG A 276 3.51 23.00 -2.88
C ARG A 276 4.88 23.44 -3.43
N LEU A 277 5.26 22.98 -4.63
CA LEU A 277 6.53 23.35 -5.27
C LEU A 277 6.60 24.82 -5.70
N LYS A 278 5.45 25.45 -5.97
CA LYS A 278 5.34 26.88 -6.33
C LYS A 278 5.41 27.82 -5.13
N GLU A 279 5.22 27.31 -3.91
CA GLU A 279 5.30 28.12 -2.70
C GLU A 279 6.75 28.56 -2.44
N LYS A 280 6.95 29.81 -2.02
CA LYS A 280 8.29 30.35 -1.69
C LYS A 280 8.95 29.53 -0.57
N GLU A 281 8.20 29.15 0.44
CA GLU A 281 8.66 28.44 1.63
C GLU A 281 8.01 27.03 1.74
N GLY A 282 7.81 26.34 0.61
CA GLY A 282 7.26 24.98 0.60
C GLY A 282 8.30 23.91 0.97
N PRO A 283 7.86 22.65 1.16
CA PRO A 283 8.73 21.56 1.56
C PRO A 283 9.68 21.10 0.45
N GLU A 284 10.75 20.43 0.82
CA GLU A 284 11.48 19.53 -0.07
C GLU A 284 10.63 18.28 -0.33
N ILE A 285 10.52 17.85 -1.59
CA ILE A 285 9.73 16.69 -2.01
C ILE A 285 10.67 15.65 -2.61
N VAL A 286 10.74 14.50 -1.95
CA VAL A 286 11.51 13.33 -2.41
C VAL A 286 10.54 12.21 -2.75
N ILE A 287 10.57 11.75 -4.00
CA ILE A 287 9.71 10.68 -4.51
C ILE A 287 10.58 9.51 -4.94
N ILE A 288 10.36 8.35 -4.34
CA ILE A 288 10.96 7.08 -4.73
C ILE A 288 9.90 6.27 -5.47
N CYS A 289 10.17 5.89 -6.72
CA CYS A 289 9.20 5.12 -7.48
C CYS A 289 9.85 4.03 -8.33
N ALA A 290 9.05 3.09 -8.83
CA ALA A 290 9.53 2.06 -9.73
C ALA A 290 10.11 2.66 -11.02
N HIS A 291 11.23 2.12 -11.49
CA HIS A 291 11.86 2.55 -12.75
C HIS A 291 10.95 2.30 -13.97
N GLY A 292 10.15 1.23 -13.94
CA GLY A 292 9.18 0.88 -14.97
C GLY A 292 8.08 -0.02 -14.41
N SER A 293 6.95 -0.09 -15.09
CA SER A 293 5.84 -0.96 -14.75
C SER A 293 6.07 -2.38 -15.25
N HIS A 294 5.44 -3.38 -14.60
CA HIS A 294 5.40 -4.75 -15.09
C HIS A 294 4.21 -4.92 -16.04
N GLY A 295 4.41 -5.68 -17.12
CA GLY A 295 3.37 -5.88 -18.13
C GLY A 295 3.39 -4.84 -19.25
N LEU A 296 3.08 -5.27 -20.49
CA LEU A 296 3.18 -4.41 -21.69
C LEU A 296 2.18 -3.24 -21.65
N ILE A 297 0.94 -3.50 -21.28
CA ILE A 297 -0.14 -2.51 -21.26
C ILE A 297 0.09 -1.50 -20.12
N GLU A 298 0.40 -2.00 -18.92
CA GLU A 298 0.73 -1.14 -17.78
C GLU A 298 1.92 -0.26 -18.08
N LYS A 299 2.99 -0.81 -18.66
CA LYS A 299 4.19 -0.08 -19.06
C LYS A 299 3.86 1.04 -20.03
N MET A 300 3.03 0.78 -21.02
CA MET A 300 2.68 1.79 -22.03
C MET A 300 1.86 2.93 -21.44
N ILE A 301 0.89 2.65 -20.57
CA ILE A 301 -0.05 3.64 -20.03
C ILE A 301 0.51 4.33 -18.78
N MET A 302 0.94 3.55 -17.79
CA MET A 302 1.40 4.11 -16.50
C MET A 302 2.71 4.85 -16.64
N ASP A 303 3.66 4.35 -17.45
CA ASP A 303 4.93 5.03 -17.69
C ASP A 303 4.73 6.34 -18.47
N ALA A 304 3.81 6.37 -19.46
CA ALA A 304 3.49 7.60 -20.18
C ALA A 304 2.81 8.66 -19.29
N ASN A 305 1.88 8.26 -18.42
CA ASN A 305 1.27 9.17 -17.46
C ASN A 305 2.31 9.69 -16.45
N ARG A 306 3.20 8.82 -15.97
CA ARG A 306 4.32 9.19 -15.10
C ARG A 306 5.21 10.24 -15.76
N ASP A 307 5.60 10.05 -17.02
CA ASP A 307 6.44 11.00 -17.75
C ASP A 307 5.80 12.39 -17.84
N ARG A 308 4.48 12.45 -18.09
CA ARG A 308 3.73 13.71 -18.09
C ARG A 308 3.72 14.38 -16.73
N ILE A 309 3.53 13.61 -15.66
CA ILE A 309 3.55 14.14 -14.29
C ILE A 309 4.95 14.61 -13.90
N ILE A 310 6.00 13.86 -14.21
CA ILE A 310 7.38 14.29 -13.96
C ILE A 310 7.65 15.63 -14.67
N THR A 311 7.25 15.77 -15.93
CA THR A 311 7.39 17.02 -16.67
C THR A 311 6.63 18.18 -15.99
N LYS A 312 5.38 17.95 -15.59
CA LYS A 312 4.55 18.93 -14.88
C LYS A 312 5.18 19.38 -13.56
N LEU A 313 5.66 18.44 -12.76
CA LEU A 313 6.27 18.75 -11.46
C LEU A 313 7.60 19.47 -11.60
N LYS A 314 8.44 19.11 -12.58
CA LYS A 314 9.69 19.82 -12.87
C LYS A 314 9.45 21.25 -13.33
N LEU A 315 8.42 21.50 -14.12
CA LEU A 315 8.04 22.87 -14.53
C LEU A 315 7.51 23.71 -13.36
N ALA A 316 6.92 23.07 -12.34
CA ALA A 316 6.43 23.73 -11.14
C ALA A 316 7.52 24.01 -10.09
N ASP A 317 8.67 23.32 -10.18
CA ASP A 317 9.75 23.38 -9.20
C ASP A 317 10.67 24.58 -9.43
N GLY A 318 10.17 25.78 -9.17
CA GLY A 318 10.95 27.03 -9.31
C GLY A 318 12.04 27.21 -8.25
N PHE A 319 12.07 26.39 -7.19
CA PHE A 319 12.99 26.51 -6.05
C PHE A 319 13.93 25.33 -5.88
N ASN A 320 14.00 24.41 -6.85
CA ASN A 320 14.87 23.23 -6.85
C ASN A 320 14.68 22.28 -5.64
N ARG A 321 13.43 22.10 -5.21
CA ARG A 321 13.02 21.31 -4.05
C ARG A 321 12.44 19.94 -4.38
N LEU A 322 12.43 19.51 -5.64
CA LEU A 322 11.93 18.21 -6.08
C LEU A 322 13.07 17.27 -6.44
N ARG A 323 13.00 16.05 -5.93
CA ARG A 323 13.80 14.93 -6.42
C ARG A 323 12.90 13.72 -6.65
N ILE A 324 13.03 13.11 -7.81
CA ILE A 324 12.31 11.87 -8.18
C ILE A 324 13.38 10.85 -8.53
N PHE A 325 13.36 9.73 -7.80
CA PHE A 325 14.38 8.69 -7.90
C PHE A 325 13.75 7.32 -8.15
N TYR A 326 14.59 6.40 -8.64
CA TYR A 326 14.39 4.96 -8.52
C TYR A 326 15.64 4.33 -7.88
N PRO A 327 15.47 3.35 -6.98
CA PRO A 327 16.63 2.73 -6.33
C PRO A 327 17.31 1.73 -7.27
N VAL A 328 18.64 1.62 -7.10
CA VAL A 328 19.47 0.61 -7.75
C VAL A 328 20.28 -0.17 -6.73
N ILE A 329 20.50 -1.44 -7.04
CA ILE A 329 21.29 -2.38 -6.23
C ILE A 329 22.42 -2.97 -7.05
N PRO A 330 23.54 -3.36 -6.41
CA PRO A 330 24.68 -3.93 -7.12
C PRO A 330 24.34 -5.31 -7.72
N ASP A 331 24.77 -5.52 -8.98
CA ASP A 331 24.72 -6.80 -9.69
C ASP A 331 26.08 -7.04 -10.36
N GLY A 332 27.06 -7.52 -9.62
CA GLY A 332 28.44 -7.61 -10.03
C GLY A 332 29.00 -6.23 -10.37
N LYS A 333 29.45 -6.04 -11.62
CA LYS A 333 29.95 -4.73 -12.12
C LYS A 333 28.83 -3.80 -12.62
N ARG A 334 27.57 -4.25 -12.59
CA ARG A 334 26.41 -3.49 -13.06
C ARG A 334 25.50 -3.09 -11.89
N GLN A 335 24.53 -2.25 -12.18
CA GLN A 335 23.43 -1.92 -11.25
C GLN A 335 22.11 -2.41 -11.84
N LYS A 336 21.24 -2.90 -10.98
CA LYS A 336 19.89 -3.33 -11.31
C LYS A 336 18.88 -2.45 -10.57
N SER A 337 17.80 -2.05 -11.23
CA SER A 337 16.72 -1.32 -10.56
C SER A 337 16.00 -2.22 -9.56
N LEU A 338 15.77 -1.72 -8.35
CA LEU A 338 14.90 -2.35 -7.36
C LEU A 338 13.44 -1.99 -7.69
N PHE A 339 12.56 -2.99 -7.69
CA PHE A 339 11.15 -2.76 -7.95
C PHE A 339 10.46 -2.23 -6.69
N ILE A 340 9.95 -1.00 -6.76
CA ILE A 340 9.18 -0.38 -5.68
C ILE A 340 7.71 -0.71 -5.85
N HIS A 341 7.11 -1.32 -4.80
CA HIS A 341 5.68 -1.63 -4.76
C HIS A 341 4.98 -0.98 -3.56
N SER A 342 5.70 -0.30 -2.70
CA SER A 342 5.20 0.43 -1.53
C SER A 342 4.28 1.60 -1.90
N LYS A 343 3.36 1.94 -0.99
CA LYS A 343 2.43 3.06 -1.09
C LYS A 343 2.48 3.82 0.24
N LEU A 344 3.44 4.74 0.35
CA LEU A 344 3.79 5.45 1.56
C LEU A 344 3.95 6.94 1.32
N LEU A 345 3.42 7.76 2.22
CA LEU A 345 3.70 9.19 2.32
C LEU A 345 4.08 9.53 3.76
N ILE A 346 5.17 10.28 3.93
CA ILE A 346 5.59 10.80 5.23
C ILE A 346 5.74 12.32 5.09
N ALA A 347 4.98 13.08 5.88
CA ALA A 347 5.11 14.53 5.95
C ALA A 347 5.82 14.91 7.25
N ASP A 348 7.00 15.47 7.11
CA ASP A 348 7.92 15.80 8.19
C ASP A 348 8.20 14.56 9.06
N ASP A 349 8.07 14.70 10.38
CA ASP A 349 8.08 13.59 11.32
C ASP A 349 6.70 13.43 12.00
N ASN A 350 5.63 13.97 11.38
CA ASN A 350 4.33 14.13 12.00
C ASN A 350 3.26 13.19 11.45
N LEU A 351 3.20 13.02 10.13
CA LEU A 351 2.16 12.23 9.48
C LEU A 351 2.78 11.11 8.67
N VAL A 352 2.19 9.94 8.79
CA VAL A 352 2.52 8.78 7.97
C VAL A 352 1.24 8.17 7.41
N ARG A 353 1.10 8.13 6.08
CA ARG A 353 0.05 7.39 5.37
C ARG A 353 0.67 6.16 4.73
N ILE A 354 0.11 4.98 5.01
CA ILE A 354 0.49 3.70 4.40
C ILE A 354 -0.77 2.94 4.02
N GLY A 355 -0.75 2.17 2.92
CA GLY A 355 -1.89 1.39 2.51
C GLY A 355 -1.73 0.72 1.16
N SER A 356 -2.86 0.47 0.50
CA SER A 356 -2.91 -0.21 -0.79
C SER A 356 -3.07 0.75 -1.98
N SER A 357 -3.48 2.01 -1.76
CA SER A 357 -3.75 2.96 -2.84
C SER A 357 -2.50 3.43 -3.54
N ASN A 358 -2.40 3.14 -4.83
CA ASN A 358 -1.41 3.74 -5.71
C ASN A 358 -1.74 5.21 -6.01
N LEU A 359 -0.74 6.00 -6.40
CA LEU A 359 -0.94 7.35 -6.91
C LEU A 359 -1.31 7.30 -8.40
N ASN A 360 -2.48 6.74 -8.71
CA ASN A 360 -3.05 6.63 -10.05
C ASN A 360 -4.58 6.77 -10.02
N HIS A 361 -5.19 7.01 -11.16
CA HIS A 361 -6.64 7.23 -11.26
C HIS A 361 -7.47 5.97 -10.96
N ARG A 362 -6.90 4.77 -11.14
CA ARG A 362 -7.59 3.51 -10.79
C ARG A 362 -7.89 3.45 -9.30
N SER A 363 -6.88 3.67 -8.44
CA SER A 363 -7.06 3.69 -6.99
C SER A 363 -7.98 4.83 -6.53
N GLU A 364 -8.09 5.91 -7.32
CA GLU A 364 -8.99 7.01 -7.03
C GLU A 364 -10.46 6.71 -7.34
N ASN A 365 -10.77 5.80 -8.29
CA ASN A 365 -12.11 5.69 -8.85
C ASN A 365 -12.67 4.27 -9.00
N LEU A 366 -11.82 3.30 -9.33
CA LEU A 366 -12.25 1.96 -9.74
C LEU A 366 -11.99 0.90 -8.67
N ASP A 367 -10.79 0.92 -8.11
CA ASP A 367 -10.32 -0.17 -7.26
C ASP A 367 -10.76 0.04 -5.81
N THR A 368 -10.96 -1.06 -5.08
CA THR A 368 -11.19 -0.95 -3.66
C THR A 368 -9.85 -0.88 -2.94
N GLU A 369 -9.69 0.14 -2.11
CA GLU A 369 -8.45 0.40 -1.39
C GLU A 369 -8.69 0.55 0.11
N CYS A 370 -7.63 0.40 0.88
CA CYS A 370 -7.61 0.70 2.31
C CYS A 370 -6.25 1.31 2.70
N ASP A 371 -6.30 2.52 3.22
CA ASP A 371 -5.13 3.25 3.70
C ASP A 371 -5.34 3.65 5.15
N ILE A 372 -4.25 3.74 5.90
CA ILE A 372 -4.23 4.26 7.26
C ILE A 372 -3.28 5.44 7.36
N LEU A 373 -3.71 6.48 8.04
CA LEU A 373 -2.92 7.62 8.45
C LEU A 373 -2.68 7.55 9.95
N PHE A 374 -1.45 7.77 10.37
CA PHE A 374 -1.06 8.02 11.74
C PHE A 374 -0.60 9.45 11.91
N GLU A 375 -0.97 10.07 13.03
CA GLU A 375 -0.61 11.43 13.38
C GLU A 375 0.12 11.49 14.72
N ALA A 376 1.36 11.99 14.69
CA ALA A 376 2.20 12.06 15.88
C ALA A 376 1.65 13.05 16.93
N GLN A 377 1.49 12.60 18.17
CA GLN A 377 1.06 13.43 19.30
C GLN A 377 2.18 13.65 20.32
N SER A 378 3.28 12.91 20.21
CA SER A 378 4.39 12.95 21.16
C SER A 378 5.75 13.05 20.47
N ALA A 379 6.79 13.38 21.22
CA ALA A 379 8.17 13.35 20.71
C ALA A 379 8.58 11.92 20.32
N GLU A 380 8.10 10.92 21.04
CA GLU A 380 8.35 9.51 20.75
C GLU A 380 7.72 9.10 19.39
N HIS A 381 6.46 9.47 19.14
CA HIS A 381 5.82 9.23 17.85
C HIS A 381 6.63 9.86 16.71
N ARG A 382 7.05 11.12 16.87
CA ARG A 382 7.87 11.81 15.86
C ARG A 382 9.21 11.11 15.64
N ARG A 383 9.84 10.63 16.71
CA ARG A 383 11.09 9.87 16.60
C ARG A 383 10.92 8.60 15.79
N VAL A 384 9.86 7.82 16.03
CA VAL A 384 9.60 6.57 15.28
C VAL A 384 9.30 6.86 13.81
N ILE A 385 8.50 7.89 13.50
CA ILE A 385 8.20 8.28 12.12
C ILE A 385 9.47 8.75 11.38
N ARG A 386 10.32 9.52 12.05
CA ARG A 386 11.63 9.90 11.51
C ARG A 386 12.50 8.68 11.23
N ASN A 387 12.60 7.77 12.21
CA ASN A 387 13.37 6.54 12.08
C ASN A 387 12.86 5.65 10.94
N LEU A 388 11.55 5.61 10.70
CA LEU A 388 10.98 4.92 9.53
C LEU A 388 11.54 5.51 8.24
N ARG A 389 11.44 6.85 8.04
CA ARG A 389 11.98 7.51 6.84
C ARG A 389 13.48 7.26 6.68
N HIS A 390 14.27 7.38 7.75
CA HIS A 390 15.72 7.16 7.69
C HIS A 390 16.06 5.70 7.43
N SER A 391 15.33 4.77 8.02
CA SER A 391 15.48 3.33 7.78
C SER A 391 15.25 2.96 6.30
N LEU A 392 14.24 3.57 5.66
CA LEU A 392 13.94 3.36 4.24
C LEU A 392 15.03 3.94 3.33
N LEU A 393 15.44 5.19 3.58
CA LEU A 393 16.52 5.80 2.83
C LEU A 393 17.87 5.07 3.02
N SER A 394 18.17 4.65 4.24
CA SER A 394 19.33 3.83 4.58
C SER A 394 19.38 2.52 3.77
N GLU A 395 18.22 1.87 3.59
CA GLU A 395 18.11 0.66 2.76
C GLU A 395 18.45 0.94 1.30
N PHE A 396 17.98 2.05 0.74
CA PHE A 396 18.25 2.42 -0.66
C PHE A 396 19.68 2.92 -0.88
N LEU A 397 20.23 3.66 0.08
CA LEU A 397 21.58 4.25 -0.01
C LEU A 397 22.68 3.28 0.42
N GLY A 398 22.34 2.22 1.16
CA GLY A 398 23.33 1.26 1.69
C GLY A 398 24.22 1.85 2.79
N CYS A 399 23.70 2.80 3.57
CA CYS A 399 24.42 3.46 4.65
C CYS A 399 23.68 3.29 6.00
N PRO A 400 24.33 3.44 7.16
CA PRO A 400 23.67 3.49 8.45
C PRO A 400 22.67 4.65 8.56
N SER A 401 21.53 4.45 9.24
CA SER A 401 20.48 5.47 9.41
C SER A 401 20.95 6.68 10.23
N GLU A 402 21.89 6.46 11.14
CA GLU A 402 22.50 7.49 11.99
C GLU A 402 23.23 8.57 11.19
N MET A 403 23.76 8.22 10.01
CA MET A 403 24.39 9.20 9.12
C MET A 403 23.37 10.19 8.54
N LEU A 404 22.16 9.74 8.26
CA LEU A 404 21.05 10.61 7.84
C LEU A 404 20.63 11.54 8.98
N ASP A 405 20.53 11.03 10.22
CA ASP A 405 20.23 11.84 11.41
C ASP A 405 21.24 12.98 11.57
N GLN A 406 22.53 12.67 11.55
CA GLN A 406 23.61 13.66 11.68
C GLN A 406 23.56 14.75 10.60
N LEU A 407 23.39 14.37 9.33
CA LEU A 407 23.34 15.33 8.23
C LEU A 407 22.09 16.23 8.28
N LEU A 408 20.96 15.69 8.72
CA LEU A 408 19.73 16.46 8.85
C LEU A 408 19.76 17.40 10.06
N GLU A 409 20.38 17.01 11.16
CA GLU A 409 20.61 17.91 12.31
C GLU A 409 21.52 19.07 11.96
N GLN A 410 22.58 18.85 11.16
CA GLN A 410 23.53 19.86 10.74
C GLN A 410 22.99 20.82 9.66
N GLY A 411 22.24 20.28 8.68
CA GLY A 411 21.89 21.04 7.48
C GLY A 411 20.40 21.15 7.18
N GLY A 412 19.53 20.38 7.84
CA GLY A 412 18.07 20.45 7.70
C GLY A 412 17.50 20.06 6.32
N SER A 413 18.33 19.73 5.32
CA SER A 413 17.91 19.41 3.94
C SER A 413 18.01 17.92 3.65
N LEU A 414 16.85 17.28 3.39
CA LEU A 414 16.77 15.88 3.01
C LEU A 414 17.44 15.62 1.66
N ILE A 415 17.28 16.52 0.71
CA ILE A 415 17.90 16.43 -0.63
C ILE A 415 19.42 16.46 -0.53
N ARG A 416 19.99 17.35 0.29
CA ARG A 416 21.44 17.42 0.48
C ARG A 416 21.99 16.20 1.22
N ALA A 417 21.28 15.72 2.24
CA ALA A 417 21.66 14.51 2.96
C ALA A 417 21.69 13.28 2.03
N ILE A 418 20.66 13.09 1.19
CA ILE A 418 20.65 12.04 0.17
C ILE A 418 21.83 12.18 -0.78
N ALA A 419 22.08 13.37 -1.32
CA ALA A 419 23.19 13.60 -2.27
C ALA A 419 24.56 13.34 -1.64
N ALA A 420 24.75 13.63 -0.37
CA ALA A 420 26.00 13.36 0.36
C ALA A 420 26.26 11.86 0.62
N LEU A 421 25.19 11.05 0.72
CA LEU A 421 25.27 9.61 1.05
C LEU A 421 25.13 8.70 -0.17
N ASP A 422 24.69 9.21 -1.33
CA ASP A 422 24.47 8.42 -2.56
C ASP A 422 25.79 8.26 -3.34
N LEU A 423 26.78 7.61 -2.73
CA LEU A 423 28.14 7.47 -3.27
C LEU A 423 28.47 6.05 -3.70
N GLY A 424 27.60 5.08 -3.41
CA GLY A 424 27.90 3.67 -3.55
C GLY A 424 27.42 3.02 -4.86
N ALA A 425 27.67 1.71 -4.96
CA ALA A 425 27.09 0.86 -6.01
C ALA A 425 25.59 0.63 -5.78
N ARG A 426 25.12 0.73 -4.54
CA ARG A 426 23.71 0.83 -4.16
C ARG A 426 23.40 2.32 -4.04
N GLY A 427 22.23 2.75 -4.52
CA GLY A 427 21.90 4.17 -4.44
C GLY A 427 20.58 4.53 -5.15
N LEU A 428 20.38 5.83 -5.34
CA LEU A 428 19.21 6.43 -5.92
C LEU A 428 19.57 7.10 -7.25
N LYS A 429 18.95 6.66 -8.34
CA LYS A 429 19.16 7.26 -9.66
C LYS A 429 18.02 8.22 -10.01
N PRO A 430 18.32 9.40 -10.56
CA PRO A 430 17.29 10.33 -10.99
C PRO A 430 16.36 9.70 -12.03
N LEU A 431 15.06 9.75 -11.77
CA LEU A 431 14.05 9.35 -12.74
C LEU A 431 13.65 10.55 -13.58
N ASN A 432 14.00 10.50 -14.85
CA ASN A 432 13.71 11.57 -15.80
C ASN A 432 12.60 11.15 -16.76
N SER A 433 11.78 12.11 -17.17
CA SER A 433 10.82 11.89 -18.25
C SER A 433 11.55 11.52 -19.54
N LYS A 434 11.09 10.45 -20.19
CA LYS A 434 11.59 10.00 -21.51
C LYS A 434 10.89 10.71 -22.66
N SER A 435 9.73 11.33 -22.40
CA SER A 435 8.90 11.96 -23.41
C SER A 435 8.44 13.35 -22.98
N ARG A 436 8.50 14.31 -23.90
CA ARG A 436 7.89 15.64 -23.72
C ARG A 436 6.42 15.69 -24.17
N LYS A 437 5.85 14.56 -24.63
CA LYS A 437 4.45 14.53 -25.10
C LYS A 437 3.50 14.67 -23.91
N MET A 438 2.67 15.69 -23.94
CA MET A 438 1.66 15.95 -22.89
C MET A 438 0.28 15.30 -23.18
N THR A 439 0.12 14.63 -24.33
CA THR A 439 -1.14 13.97 -24.73
C THR A 439 -1.23 12.57 -24.10
N PRO A 440 -2.43 12.14 -23.65
CA PRO A 440 -2.65 10.78 -23.17
C PRO A 440 -2.39 9.75 -24.29
N VAL A 441 -1.90 8.59 -23.89
CA VAL A 441 -1.77 7.44 -24.79
C VAL A 441 -3.15 6.81 -25.02
N VAL A 442 -3.38 6.24 -26.21
CA VAL A 442 -4.60 5.48 -26.53
C VAL A 442 -4.77 4.35 -25.50
N GLY A 443 -5.98 4.21 -24.98
CA GLY A 443 -6.29 3.22 -23.93
C GLY A 443 -6.20 3.73 -22.51
N THR A 444 -5.60 4.90 -22.26
CA THR A 444 -5.52 5.50 -20.89
C THR A 444 -6.91 5.61 -20.24
N ALA A 445 -7.92 6.06 -21.00
CA ALA A 445 -9.29 6.18 -20.49
C ALA A 445 -9.95 4.85 -20.08
N LEU A 446 -9.44 3.73 -20.55
CA LEU A 446 -9.94 2.40 -20.20
C LEU A 446 -9.20 1.82 -18.98
N PHE A 447 -7.88 1.92 -18.95
CA PHE A 447 -7.03 1.25 -17.94
C PHE A 447 -6.70 2.11 -16.73
N ASP A 448 -6.67 3.44 -16.88
CA ASP A 448 -6.43 4.41 -15.80
C ASP A 448 -7.38 5.62 -15.98
N PRO A 449 -8.71 5.41 -15.89
CA PRO A 449 -9.70 6.43 -16.22
C PRO A 449 -9.64 7.61 -15.27
N VAL A 450 -9.44 8.80 -15.83
CA VAL A 450 -9.60 10.05 -15.10
C VAL A 450 -11.07 10.16 -14.66
N PRO A 451 -11.37 10.54 -13.41
CA PRO A 451 -12.75 10.77 -12.99
C PRO A 451 -13.42 11.78 -13.91
N PRO A 452 -14.71 11.63 -14.20
CA PRO A 452 -15.42 12.64 -14.97
C PRO A 452 -15.30 13.98 -14.27
N SER A 453 -14.71 14.96 -14.96
CA SER A 453 -14.67 16.36 -14.50
C SER A 453 -16.08 16.82 -14.15
N ARG A 454 -16.22 17.73 -13.18
CA ARG A 454 -17.55 18.33 -12.85
C ARG A 454 -18.23 18.75 -14.15
N PRO A 455 -19.47 18.30 -14.39
CA PRO A 455 -20.21 18.81 -15.55
C PRO A 455 -20.23 20.32 -15.46
N PRO A 456 -19.98 21.05 -16.57
CA PRO A 456 -19.99 22.51 -16.58
C PRO A 456 -21.31 22.98 -15.96
N ARG A 457 -21.29 24.11 -15.26
CA ARG A 457 -22.43 24.68 -14.51
C ARG A 457 -23.76 24.68 -15.28
N LEU A 458 -23.74 24.62 -16.61
CA LEU A 458 -24.88 24.47 -17.52
C LEU A 458 -25.75 23.21 -17.26
N HIS A 459 -25.17 22.08 -16.87
CA HIS A 459 -25.98 20.88 -16.53
C HIS A 459 -26.71 20.99 -15.20
N ARG A 460 -26.28 21.86 -14.29
CA ARG A 460 -27.01 22.15 -13.05
C ARG A 460 -28.27 23.02 -13.31
N LEU A 461 -28.21 23.89 -14.30
CA LEU A 461 -29.38 24.68 -14.75
C LEU A 461 -30.40 23.78 -15.43
N ALA A 462 -29.99 22.88 -16.33
CA ALA A 462 -30.89 21.92 -16.99
C ALA A 462 -31.57 20.96 -16.00
N GLY A 463 -30.85 20.53 -14.95
CA GLY A 463 -31.43 19.70 -13.87
C GLY A 463 -32.42 20.46 -12.97
N ARG A 464 -32.23 21.77 -12.78
CA ARG A 464 -33.21 22.63 -12.08
C ARG A 464 -34.45 22.90 -12.93
N LEU A 465 -34.26 23.20 -14.22
CA LEU A 465 -35.38 23.35 -15.17
C LEU A 465 -36.23 22.08 -15.32
N ARG A 466 -35.61 20.88 -15.41
CA ARG A 466 -36.36 19.61 -15.43
C ARG A 466 -37.13 19.32 -14.13
N ARG A 467 -36.69 19.81 -12.98
CA ARG A 467 -37.45 19.70 -11.72
C ARG A 467 -38.59 20.70 -11.65
N MET A 468 -38.44 21.90 -12.18
CA MET A 468 -39.52 22.90 -12.24
C MET A 468 -40.64 22.48 -13.20
N LEU A 469 -40.32 21.78 -14.30
CA LEU A 469 -41.30 21.30 -15.27
C LEU A 469 -42.00 19.97 -14.88
N ARG A 470 -41.69 19.38 -13.72
CA ARG A 470 -42.39 18.19 -13.19
C ARG A 470 -43.38 18.49 -12.08
N PHE A 471 -43.58 19.77 -11.75
CA PHE A 471 -44.53 20.24 -10.75
C PHE A 471 -45.43 21.37 -11.31
N GLY A 472 -45.65 21.39 -12.61
CA GLY A 472 -46.67 22.18 -13.28
C GLY A 472 -47.69 21.28 -13.96
#